data_bcdcda5cf94d91d70982c8465e45b32f
#
_entry.id   bcdcda5cf94d91d70982c8465e45b32f
#
_cell.length_a   1.000
_cell.length_b   1.000
_cell.length_c   1.000
_cell.angle_alpha   90.00
_cell.angle_beta   90.00
_cell.angle_gamma   90.00
#
_symmetry.space_group_name_H-M   'P 1'
#
loop_
_entity.id
_entity.type
_entity.pdbx_description
1 polymer ?
#
loop_
_entity_poly.entity_id
_entity_poly.type
_entity_poly.pdbx_seq_one_letter_code
_entity_poly.pdbx_strand_id
1 'polypeptide(L)'
;MNLQTPDPRRYPLGAADLELARFADPAALLNVLERGADAELSAALRAAPSQAAYAKLWNAVCDAANHVNAQSGNAGVVARVFALPLVMVTGSRRPASLPGVVPDIAAVQALFEQHGALGPTRNFGFGNALCSLDTIESITPGEIYAWTRDAGATRRELPPSAITIPEPGEQVHLRFLIGAGIAPAAEPSFIETASNIGVWGMPLTRLLAAQLAQADVEVLPLARPPLDVLRACQAGRFAQLDTAFSLFMSNAVRRQRGATGDPAVVISSHDDGDIRIGVNSQFDDTLADGFRWPLHPLDDMSRVLDAVSGLLAECRINNVQCAGQVLPALDAQGKVWYARARDIGAAAAAPSRH
;
A
#
# COMPACT_ATOMS: atom_id res chain seq x y z
N MET A 1 -2.43 -0.49 24.03
CA MET A 1 -3.05 -1.59 23.28
C MET A 1 -1.94 -2.54 22.88
N ASN A 2 -1.82 -3.73 23.54
CA ASN A 2 -0.74 -4.68 23.23
C ASN A 2 -1.32 -5.82 22.40
N LEU A 3 -1.33 -5.65 21.07
CA LEU A 3 -1.49 -6.78 20.16
C LEU A 3 -0.10 -7.40 19.97
N GLN A 4 0.05 -8.66 20.38
CA GLN A 4 1.24 -9.43 20.03
C GLN A 4 1.15 -9.73 18.53
N THR A 5 2.04 -9.10 17.76
CA THR A 5 2.23 -9.47 16.37
C THR A 5 2.86 -10.85 16.29
N PRO A 6 2.34 -11.78 15.49
CA PRO A 6 3.09 -12.96 15.14
C PRO A 6 4.35 -12.48 14.43
N ASP A 7 5.52 -12.88 14.91
CA ASP A 7 6.74 -12.74 14.11
C ASP A 7 6.63 -13.74 12.95
N PRO A 8 6.34 -13.28 11.70
CA PRO A 8 6.16 -14.18 10.57
C PRO A 8 7.46 -14.89 10.18
N ARG A 9 8.57 -14.68 10.93
CA ARG A 9 9.90 -15.08 10.51
C ARG A 9 10.72 -15.68 11.65
N ARG A 10 10.48 -16.92 11.98
CA ARG A 10 11.46 -17.72 12.74
C ARG A 10 12.51 -18.24 11.75
N TYR A 11 13.63 -17.53 11.60
CA TYR A 11 14.79 -18.01 10.84
C TYR A 11 15.93 -18.44 11.74
N PRO A 12 16.70 -19.47 11.38
CA PRO A 12 17.90 -19.84 12.13
C PRO A 12 18.94 -18.71 12.02
N LEU A 13 19.35 -18.19 13.17
CA LEU A 13 20.41 -17.20 13.34
C LEU A 13 21.75 -17.80 12.84
N GLY A 14 22.46 -17.10 12.00
CA GLY A 14 23.84 -17.45 11.65
C GLY A 14 24.28 -17.07 10.23
N ALA A 15 23.53 -17.38 9.21
CA ALA A 15 23.87 -17.00 7.81
C ALA A 15 23.29 -15.63 7.42
N ALA A 16 22.17 -15.23 8.03
CA ALA A 16 21.45 -14.00 7.74
C ALA A 16 22.20 -12.72 8.11
N ASP A 17 22.96 -12.75 9.21
CA ASP A 17 23.69 -11.57 9.68
C ASP A 17 24.85 -11.18 8.75
N LEU A 18 25.50 -12.17 8.11
CA LEU A 18 26.60 -11.94 7.17
C LEU A 18 26.09 -11.37 5.84
N GLU A 19 24.96 -11.85 5.35
CA GLU A 19 24.35 -11.35 4.12
C GLU A 19 23.82 -9.91 4.30
N LEU A 20 23.17 -9.61 5.42
CA LEU A 20 22.73 -8.27 5.73
C LEU A 20 23.90 -7.29 5.91
N ALA A 21 25.01 -7.72 6.51
CA ALA A 21 26.21 -6.90 6.65
C ALA A 21 26.81 -6.53 5.29
N ARG A 22 26.73 -7.43 4.30
CA ARG A 22 27.16 -7.17 2.91
C ARG A 22 26.37 -6.03 2.26
N PHE A 23 25.04 -6.00 2.45
CA PHE A 23 24.17 -4.98 1.89
C PHE A 23 24.11 -3.69 2.72
N ALA A 24 24.77 -3.64 3.87
CA ALA A 24 25.01 -2.39 4.60
C ALA A 24 26.07 -1.50 3.89
N ASP A 25 26.88 -2.06 3.00
CA ASP A 25 27.78 -1.31 2.12
C ASP A 25 27.02 -0.84 0.86
N PRO A 26 26.85 0.48 0.66
CA PRO A 26 26.19 1.03 -0.51
C PRO A 26 26.82 0.59 -1.85
N ALA A 27 28.15 0.40 -1.90
CA ALA A 27 28.83 -0.02 -3.12
C ALA A 27 28.49 -1.46 -3.49
N ALA A 28 28.37 -2.36 -2.51
CA ALA A 28 27.95 -3.74 -2.74
C ALA A 28 26.50 -3.80 -3.23
N LEU A 29 25.61 -2.96 -2.66
CA LEU A 29 24.21 -2.88 -3.07
C LEU A 29 24.07 -2.37 -4.51
N LEU A 30 24.79 -1.29 -4.86
CA LEU A 30 24.82 -0.76 -6.23
C LEU A 30 25.31 -1.81 -7.23
N ASN A 31 26.36 -2.54 -6.91
CA ASN A 31 26.88 -3.62 -7.79
C ASN A 31 25.84 -4.72 -8.05
N VAL A 32 25.02 -5.05 -7.04
CA VAL A 32 23.93 -6.04 -7.20
C VAL A 32 22.83 -5.50 -8.10
N LEU A 33 22.43 -4.24 -7.93
CA LEU A 33 21.44 -3.57 -8.78
C LEU A 33 21.92 -3.45 -10.23
N GLU A 34 23.19 -3.05 -10.44
CA GLU A 34 23.80 -2.94 -11.78
C GLU A 34 23.84 -4.26 -12.55
N ARG A 35 24.04 -5.36 -11.86
CA ARG A 35 24.04 -6.71 -12.44
C ARG A 35 22.64 -7.30 -12.63
N GLY A 36 21.60 -6.64 -12.12
CA GLY A 36 20.24 -7.18 -12.09
C GLY A 36 20.11 -8.46 -11.24
N ALA A 37 20.93 -8.60 -10.18
CA ALA A 37 20.95 -9.79 -9.33
C ALA A 37 19.84 -9.73 -8.27
N ASP A 38 18.59 -9.46 -8.67
CA ASP A 38 17.43 -9.26 -7.80
C ASP A 38 17.10 -10.49 -6.93
N ALA A 39 17.49 -11.68 -7.38
CA ALA A 39 17.34 -12.91 -6.59
C ALA A 39 18.18 -12.86 -5.29
N GLU A 40 19.39 -12.25 -5.33
CA GLU A 40 20.23 -12.05 -4.15
C GLU A 40 19.56 -11.10 -3.16
N LEU A 41 19.00 -9.98 -3.65
CA LEU A 41 18.25 -9.02 -2.82
C LEU A 41 17.01 -9.65 -2.17
N SER A 42 16.26 -10.41 -2.97
CA SER A 42 15.07 -11.11 -2.48
C SER A 42 15.42 -12.17 -1.44
N ALA A 43 16.54 -12.86 -1.58
CA ALA A 43 17.04 -13.83 -0.60
C ALA A 43 17.43 -13.11 0.71
N ALA A 44 18.17 -12.01 0.62
CA ALA A 44 18.59 -11.22 1.78
C ALA A 44 17.40 -10.62 2.54
N LEU A 45 16.41 -10.09 1.82
CA LEU A 45 15.17 -9.59 2.42
C LEU A 45 14.41 -10.71 3.16
N ARG A 46 14.29 -11.90 2.56
CA ARG A 46 13.66 -13.05 3.21
C ARG A 46 14.43 -13.55 4.44
N ALA A 47 15.75 -13.42 4.41
CA ALA A 47 16.64 -13.84 5.49
C ALA A 47 16.75 -12.80 6.62
N ALA A 48 16.12 -11.64 6.51
CA ALA A 48 16.19 -10.59 7.52
C ALA A 48 15.69 -11.09 8.89
N PRO A 49 16.49 -10.95 9.97
CA PRO A 49 16.20 -11.57 11.27
C PRO A 49 15.07 -10.87 12.02
N SER A 50 14.67 -9.68 11.59
CA SER A 50 13.58 -8.91 12.20
C SER A 50 12.91 -7.98 11.18
N GLN A 51 11.73 -7.50 11.51
CA GLN A 51 11.03 -6.50 10.73
C GLN A 51 11.88 -5.21 10.57
N ALA A 52 12.57 -4.79 11.62
CA ALA A 52 13.44 -3.62 11.57
C ALA A 52 14.62 -3.81 10.60
N ALA A 53 15.25 -4.99 10.60
CA ALA A 53 16.32 -5.33 9.66
C ALA A 53 15.82 -5.38 8.22
N TYR A 54 14.64 -5.97 8.01
CA TYR A 54 13.97 -5.96 6.71
C TYR A 54 13.70 -4.55 6.21
N ALA A 55 13.07 -3.72 7.05
CA ALA A 55 12.75 -2.33 6.70
C ALA A 55 14.01 -1.51 6.40
N LYS A 56 15.08 -1.71 7.16
CA LYS A 56 16.37 -1.04 6.91
C LYS A 56 16.95 -1.44 5.55
N LEU A 57 17.01 -2.73 5.24
CA LEU A 57 17.50 -3.20 3.94
C LEU A 57 16.61 -2.71 2.80
N TRP A 58 15.29 -2.82 2.97
CA TRP A 58 14.33 -2.35 1.99
C TRP A 58 14.49 -0.86 1.66
N ASN A 59 14.64 0.00 2.69
CA ASN A 59 14.86 1.42 2.48
C ASN A 59 16.18 1.69 1.75
N ALA A 60 17.25 0.96 2.08
CA ALA A 60 18.52 1.07 1.37
C ALA A 60 18.38 0.68 -0.11
N VAL A 61 17.62 -0.38 -0.42
CA VAL A 61 17.31 -0.79 -1.80
C VAL A 61 16.52 0.28 -2.53
N CYS A 62 15.48 0.83 -1.90
CA CYS A 62 14.68 1.92 -2.48
C CYS A 62 15.56 3.14 -2.80
N ASP A 63 16.39 3.54 -1.86
CA ASP A 63 17.28 4.69 -2.04
C ASP A 63 18.28 4.44 -3.16
N ALA A 64 18.94 3.28 -3.18
CA ALA A 64 19.92 2.95 -4.19
C ALA A 64 19.31 2.81 -5.60
N ALA A 65 18.11 2.22 -5.72
CA ALA A 65 17.43 2.05 -7.00
C ALA A 65 16.96 3.38 -7.62
N ASN A 66 16.65 4.39 -6.78
CA ASN A 66 16.07 5.65 -7.23
C ASN A 66 17.04 6.86 -7.22
N HIS A 67 18.28 6.70 -6.70
CA HIS A 67 19.29 7.75 -6.66
C HIS A 67 20.43 7.45 -7.62
N VAL A 68 20.16 7.50 -8.92
CA VAL A 68 21.19 7.33 -9.94
C VAL A 68 21.65 8.71 -10.40
N ASN A 69 22.95 9.00 -10.24
CA ASN A 69 23.53 10.21 -10.84
C ASN A 69 23.29 10.19 -12.35
N ALA A 70 22.56 11.16 -12.86
CA ALA A 70 22.40 11.30 -14.29
C ALA A 70 23.81 11.51 -14.92
N GLN A 71 24.23 10.57 -15.76
CA GLN A 71 25.56 10.58 -16.38
C GLN A 71 25.78 11.71 -17.40
N SER A 72 24.91 12.68 -17.45
CA SER A 72 25.07 13.86 -18.31
C SER A 72 25.90 14.92 -17.62
N GLY A 73 27.22 14.77 -17.56
CA GLY A 73 28.21 15.84 -17.40
C GLY A 73 28.03 16.98 -16.35
N ASN A 74 26.88 17.12 -15.76
CA ASN A 74 26.54 18.05 -14.72
C ASN A 74 26.53 17.35 -13.36
N ALA A 75 27.63 17.44 -12.63
CA ALA A 75 27.69 17.10 -11.23
C ALA A 75 26.57 17.86 -10.50
N GLY A 76 25.57 17.14 -10.02
CA GLY A 76 24.49 17.75 -9.23
C GLY A 76 23.05 17.51 -9.71
N VAL A 77 22.83 16.66 -10.70
CA VAL A 77 21.48 16.30 -11.18
C VAL A 77 21.27 14.79 -11.05
N VAL A 78 20.15 14.40 -10.49
CA VAL A 78 19.73 13.00 -10.37
C VAL A 78 18.46 12.75 -11.20
N ALA A 79 18.42 11.64 -11.89
CA ALA A 79 17.19 11.14 -12.47
C ALA A 79 16.33 10.46 -11.40
N ARG A 80 15.02 10.54 -11.55
CA ARG A 80 14.05 9.92 -10.64
C ARG A 80 12.93 9.28 -11.43
N VAL A 81 12.62 8.05 -11.07
CA VAL A 81 11.40 7.36 -11.50
C VAL A 81 10.46 7.30 -10.31
N PHE A 82 9.21 7.66 -10.51
CA PHE A 82 8.23 7.73 -9.45
C PHE A 82 6.89 7.16 -9.89
N ALA A 83 6.08 6.79 -8.93
CA ALA A 83 4.72 6.35 -9.13
C ALA A 83 3.75 7.21 -8.33
N LEU A 84 2.61 7.50 -8.93
CA LEU A 84 1.47 8.17 -8.31
C LEU A 84 0.41 7.11 -8.01
N PRO A 85 0.22 6.71 -6.74
CA PRO A 85 -0.85 5.80 -6.39
C PRO A 85 -2.22 6.46 -6.52
N LEU A 86 -3.16 5.76 -7.14
CA LEU A 86 -4.54 6.15 -7.33
C LEU A 86 -5.45 5.07 -6.73
N VAL A 87 -6.13 5.38 -5.64
CA VAL A 87 -7.18 4.54 -5.10
C VAL A 87 -8.49 4.89 -5.79
N MET A 88 -9.00 3.99 -6.61
CA MET A 88 -10.23 4.19 -7.38
C MET A 88 -11.40 3.56 -6.64
N VAL A 89 -12.36 4.36 -6.27
CA VAL A 89 -13.63 3.90 -5.70
C VAL A 89 -14.68 3.89 -6.79
N THR A 90 -15.37 2.76 -6.96
CA THR A 90 -16.40 2.58 -7.98
C THR A 90 -17.77 2.34 -7.36
N GLY A 91 -18.81 2.80 -8.03
CA GLY A 91 -20.19 2.50 -7.64
C GLY A 91 -20.57 1.04 -7.93
N SER A 92 -21.42 0.46 -7.09
CA SER A 92 -21.73 -0.98 -7.03
C SER A 92 -22.73 -1.50 -8.07
N ARG A 93 -23.08 -0.74 -9.09
CA ARG A 93 -24.31 -1.04 -9.84
C ARG A 93 -24.19 -2.09 -10.94
N ARG A 94 -23.01 -2.40 -11.52
CA ARG A 94 -22.85 -3.46 -12.57
C ARG A 94 -21.38 -3.88 -12.74
N PRO A 95 -21.10 -5.09 -13.23
CA PRO A 95 -19.79 -5.45 -13.74
C PRO A 95 -19.42 -4.46 -14.86
N ALA A 96 -18.35 -3.74 -14.67
CA ALA A 96 -17.84 -2.77 -15.63
C ALA A 96 -16.33 -2.95 -15.77
N SER A 97 -15.81 -2.60 -16.91
CA SER A 97 -14.37 -2.45 -17.09
C SER A 97 -14.00 -0.97 -17.02
N LEU A 98 -13.01 -0.62 -16.22
CA LEU A 98 -12.42 0.71 -16.23
C LEU A 98 -11.29 0.76 -17.27
N PRO A 99 -11.08 1.92 -17.94
CA PRO A 99 -9.99 2.05 -18.89
C PRO A 99 -8.64 1.86 -18.21
N GLY A 100 -7.73 1.17 -18.88
CA GLY A 100 -6.35 0.99 -18.44
C GLY A 100 -5.43 2.17 -18.77
N VAL A 101 -5.96 3.27 -19.30
CA VAL A 101 -5.21 4.45 -19.72
C VAL A 101 -5.91 5.73 -19.30
N VAL A 102 -5.11 6.78 -19.07
CA VAL A 102 -5.58 8.15 -18.91
C VAL A 102 -5.59 8.80 -20.32
N PRO A 103 -6.75 9.19 -20.85
CA PRO A 103 -6.85 9.70 -22.23
C PRO A 103 -6.03 10.96 -22.47
N ASP A 104 -6.07 11.91 -21.55
CA ASP A 104 -5.32 13.17 -21.63
C ASP A 104 -4.30 13.27 -20.49
N ILE A 105 -3.18 12.58 -20.64
CA ILE A 105 -2.08 12.61 -19.67
C ILE A 105 -1.36 13.96 -19.66
N ALA A 106 -1.45 14.72 -20.74
CA ALA A 106 -0.86 16.07 -20.82
C ALA A 106 -1.56 17.04 -19.86
N ALA A 107 -2.88 16.93 -19.71
CA ALA A 107 -3.61 17.71 -18.71
C ALA A 107 -3.20 17.37 -17.26
N VAL A 108 -2.91 16.09 -16.97
CA VAL A 108 -2.37 15.67 -15.67
C VAL A 108 -0.99 16.31 -15.44
N GLN A 109 -0.11 16.24 -16.44
CA GLN A 109 1.22 16.85 -16.36
C GLN A 109 1.14 18.36 -16.12
N ALA A 110 0.32 19.07 -16.88
CA ALA A 110 0.13 20.51 -16.73
C ALA A 110 -0.38 20.89 -15.33
N LEU A 111 -1.29 20.11 -14.76
CA LEU A 111 -1.78 20.30 -13.40
C LEU A 111 -0.64 20.15 -12.37
N PHE A 112 0.21 19.15 -12.53
CA PHE A 112 1.36 18.94 -11.64
C PHE A 112 2.39 20.08 -11.75
N GLU A 113 2.65 20.58 -12.96
CA GLU A 113 3.51 21.74 -13.20
C GLU A 113 2.93 23.01 -12.56
N GLN A 114 1.64 23.27 -12.78
CA GLN A 114 0.95 24.43 -12.24
C GLN A 114 1.02 24.52 -10.72
N HIS A 115 0.92 23.37 -10.04
CA HIS A 115 0.88 23.31 -8.58
C HIS A 115 2.24 22.97 -7.94
N GLY A 116 3.29 22.78 -8.72
CA GLY A 116 4.60 22.35 -8.22
C GLY A 116 4.54 21.01 -7.47
N ALA A 117 3.68 20.09 -7.91
CA ALA A 117 3.33 18.88 -7.18
C ALA A 117 4.49 17.89 -7.01
N LEU A 118 5.57 18.00 -7.77
CA LEU A 118 6.78 17.19 -7.68
C LEU A 118 7.97 17.95 -7.06
N GLY A 119 7.71 19.06 -6.39
CA GLY A 119 8.75 19.86 -5.75
C GLY A 119 9.81 20.33 -6.74
N PRO A 120 11.12 20.05 -6.49
CA PRO A 120 12.21 20.49 -7.36
C PRO A 120 12.37 19.67 -8.64
N THR A 121 11.60 18.61 -8.84
CA THR A 121 11.67 17.77 -10.05
C THR A 121 11.25 18.56 -11.28
N ARG A 122 12.10 18.55 -12.30
CA ARG A 122 11.94 19.26 -13.56
C ARG A 122 11.94 18.28 -14.74
N ASN A 123 11.52 18.73 -15.90
CA ASN A 123 11.51 17.94 -17.14
C ASN A 123 10.89 16.56 -16.91
N PHE A 124 9.83 16.52 -16.13
CA PHE A 124 9.14 15.27 -15.83
C PHE A 124 8.06 14.97 -16.86
N GLY A 125 7.69 13.69 -16.94
CA GLY A 125 6.56 13.24 -17.73
C GLY A 125 5.97 11.99 -17.14
N PHE A 126 4.66 11.82 -17.35
CA PHE A 126 3.93 10.61 -16.99
C PHE A 126 3.73 9.72 -18.23
N GLY A 127 3.76 8.40 -18.04
CA GLY A 127 3.09 7.47 -18.95
C GLY A 127 1.57 7.57 -18.76
N ASN A 128 0.82 7.23 -19.79
CA ASN A 128 -0.64 7.26 -19.73
C ASN A 128 -1.27 5.95 -19.22
N ALA A 129 -0.47 4.90 -19.06
CA ALA A 129 -0.94 3.61 -18.57
C ALA A 129 -1.31 3.67 -17.08
N LEU A 130 -2.50 3.16 -16.75
CA LEU A 130 -2.92 2.87 -15.37
C LEU A 130 -2.48 1.45 -15.03
N CYS A 131 -1.35 1.32 -14.34
CA CYS A 131 -0.76 0.04 -13.99
C CYS A 131 -1.43 -0.57 -12.76
N SER A 132 -1.64 -1.89 -12.75
CA SER A 132 -2.11 -2.61 -11.55
C SER A 132 -0.98 -2.76 -10.53
N LEU A 133 -1.35 -3.12 -9.29
CA LEU A 133 -0.38 -3.45 -8.25
C LEU A 133 0.53 -4.60 -8.71
N ASP A 134 -0.03 -5.68 -9.25
CA ASP A 134 0.74 -6.84 -9.74
C ASP A 134 1.76 -6.44 -10.83
N THR A 135 1.37 -5.53 -11.73
CA THR A 135 2.28 -5.01 -12.75
C THR A 135 3.46 -4.27 -12.11
N ILE A 136 3.20 -3.44 -11.10
CA ILE A 136 4.26 -2.68 -10.42
C ILE A 136 5.13 -3.59 -9.54
N GLU A 137 4.53 -4.52 -8.81
CA GLU A 137 5.27 -5.47 -7.97
C GLU A 137 6.13 -6.46 -8.79
N SER A 138 5.81 -6.66 -10.07
CA SER A 138 6.65 -7.45 -10.97
C SER A 138 7.92 -6.74 -11.42
N ILE A 139 8.04 -5.42 -11.22
CA ILE A 139 9.22 -4.65 -11.57
C ILE A 139 10.26 -4.82 -10.46
N THR A 140 11.42 -5.35 -10.83
CA THR A 140 12.48 -5.61 -9.85
C THR A 140 13.26 -4.35 -9.50
N PRO A 141 13.93 -4.30 -8.32
CA PRO A 141 14.81 -3.18 -7.97
C PRO A 141 15.91 -2.91 -9.00
N GLY A 142 16.49 -3.95 -9.60
CA GLY A 142 17.49 -3.83 -10.67
C GLY A 142 16.91 -3.19 -11.94
N GLU A 143 15.67 -3.55 -12.30
CA GLU A 143 14.97 -2.91 -13.42
C GLU A 143 14.66 -1.43 -13.13
N ILE A 144 14.27 -1.08 -11.89
CA ILE A 144 14.05 0.31 -11.50
C ILE A 144 15.36 1.09 -11.55
N TYR A 145 16.46 0.49 -11.07
CA TYR A 145 17.79 1.10 -11.15
C TYR A 145 18.19 1.38 -12.60
N ALA A 146 18.08 0.37 -13.48
CA ALA A 146 18.37 0.52 -14.90
C ALA A 146 17.48 1.61 -15.55
N TRP A 147 16.21 1.60 -15.23
CA TRP A 147 15.25 2.60 -15.70
C TRP A 147 15.60 4.00 -15.22
N THR A 148 15.95 4.17 -13.95
CA THR A 148 16.35 5.47 -13.38
C THR A 148 17.65 5.96 -14.03
N ARG A 149 18.62 5.07 -14.26
CA ARG A 149 19.86 5.40 -14.96
C ARG A 149 19.60 5.88 -16.39
N ASP A 150 18.66 5.26 -17.08
CA ASP A 150 18.31 5.53 -18.47
C ASP A 150 17.17 6.54 -18.62
N ALA A 151 16.65 7.09 -17.52
CA ALA A 151 15.46 7.99 -17.49
C ALA A 151 15.63 9.28 -18.31
N GLY A 152 16.84 9.62 -18.71
CA GLY A 152 17.10 10.68 -19.67
C GLY A 152 16.91 10.26 -21.15
N ALA A 153 16.85 8.94 -21.45
CA ALA A 153 16.93 8.42 -22.79
C ALA A 153 15.64 7.77 -23.30
N THR A 154 14.86 7.10 -22.47
CA THR A 154 13.70 6.33 -22.95
C THR A 154 12.56 6.28 -21.94
N ARG A 155 11.36 6.72 -22.37
CA ARG A 155 10.12 6.39 -21.63
C ARG A 155 9.85 4.91 -21.81
N ARG A 156 9.94 4.14 -20.73
CA ARG A 156 9.47 2.75 -20.74
C ARG A 156 7.95 2.76 -20.71
N GLU A 157 7.33 2.26 -21.77
CA GLU A 157 5.89 2.05 -21.78
C GLU A 157 5.57 0.79 -20.98
N LEU A 158 4.79 0.94 -19.93
CA LEU A 158 4.21 -0.19 -19.20
C LEU A 158 2.85 -0.56 -19.80
N PRO A 159 2.52 -1.84 -19.81
CA PRO A 159 1.23 -2.26 -20.34
C PRO A 159 0.09 -1.68 -19.49
N PRO A 160 -0.94 -1.13 -20.13
CA PRO A 160 -2.13 -0.69 -19.43
C PRO A 160 -2.88 -1.88 -18.82
N SER A 161 -3.35 -1.71 -17.59
CA SER A 161 -4.12 -2.74 -16.89
C SER A 161 -5.58 -2.33 -16.81
N ALA A 162 -6.43 -2.85 -17.70
CA ALA A 162 -7.87 -2.67 -17.58
C ALA A 162 -8.38 -3.27 -16.28
N ILE A 163 -9.32 -2.58 -15.63
CA ILE A 163 -9.99 -3.11 -14.45
C ILE A 163 -11.27 -3.79 -14.92
N THR A 164 -11.38 -5.10 -14.71
CA THR A 164 -12.67 -5.78 -14.78
C THR A 164 -13.22 -5.84 -13.36
N ILE A 165 -14.44 -5.35 -13.15
CA ILE A 165 -15.13 -5.43 -11.87
C ILE A 165 -15.98 -6.69 -11.91
N PRO A 166 -15.54 -7.83 -11.34
CA PRO A 166 -16.18 -9.12 -11.55
C PRO A 166 -17.49 -9.26 -10.75
N GLU A 167 -17.62 -8.56 -9.63
CA GLU A 167 -18.75 -8.72 -8.73
C GLU A 167 -19.24 -7.39 -8.13
N PRO A 168 -20.54 -7.32 -7.72
CA PRO A 168 -21.11 -6.12 -7.09
C PRO A 168 -20.65 -5.89 -5.65
N GLY A 169 -19.40 -6.15 -5.31
CA GLY A 169 -18.83 -5.99 -3.98
C GLY A 169 -17.45 -5.36 -3.97
N GLU A 170 -16.70 -5.49 -5.03
CA GLU A 170 -15.36 -4.93 -5.12
C GLU A 170 -15.43 -3.48 -5.58
N GLN A 171 -15.33 -2.55 -4.63
CA GLN A 171 -15.50 -1.12 -4.86
C GLN A 171 -14.20 -0.33 -4.85
N VAL A 172 -13.08 -0.93 -4.41
CA VAL A 172 -11.82 -0.22 -4.20
C VAL A 172 -10.70 -0.89 -4.99
N HIS A 173 -10.16 -0.16 -5.95
CA HIS A 173 -9.10 -0.65 -6.83
C HIS A 173 -7.88 0.24 -6.71
N LEU A 174 -6.68 -0.35 -6.72
CA LEU A 174 -5.42 0.37 -6.73
C LEU A 174 -4.83 0.39 -8.13
N ARG A 175 -4.46 1.59 -8.59
CA ARG A 175 -3.75 1.82 -9.85
C ARG A 175 -2.61 2.81 -9.64
N PHE A 176 -1.67 2.81 -10.58
CA PHE A 176 -0.51 3.68 -10.54
C PHE A 176 -0.30 4.36 -11.90
N LEU A 177 -0.01 5.65 -11.87
CA LEU A 177 0.62 6.34 -12.98
C LEU A 177 2.11 6.44 -12.70
N ILE A 178 2.92 6.04 -13.69
CA ILE A 178 4.37 6.08 -13.58
C ILE A 178 4.89 7.30 -14.30
N GLY A 179 5.82 8.00 -13.66
CA GLY A 179 6.51 9.15 -14.20
C GLY A 179 8.00 9.08 -14.01
N ALA A 180 8.72 9.88 -14.78
CA ALA A 180 10.15 10.09 -14.64
C ALA A 180 10.48 11.58 -14.81
N GLY A 181 11.54 12.03 -14.15
CA GLY A 181 12.01 13.41 -14.21
C GLY A 181 13.41 13.55 -13.66
N ILE A 182 13.92 14.78 -13.65
CA ILE A 182 15.24 15.11 -13.11
C ILE A 182 15.12 16.13 -11.97
N ALA A 183 16.01 16.03 -10.99
CA ALA A 183 16.05 16.95 -9.86
C ALA A 183 17.51 17.29 -9.49
N PRO A 184 17.77 18.44 -8.85
CA PRO A 184 19.06 18.73 -8.25
C PRO A 184 19.42 17.66 -7.20
N ALA A 185 20.67 17.16 -7.23
CA ALA A 185 21.11 16.13 -6.29
C ALA A 185 21.19 16.64 -4.84
N ALA A 186 21.41 17.94 -4.67
CA ALA A 186 21.50 18.59 -3.35
C ALA A 186 20.14 18.90 -2.72
N GLU A 187 19.05 18.75 -3.47
CA GLU A 187 17.72 19.02 -2.94
C GLU A 187 17.11 17.74 -2.36
N PRO A 188 16.29 17.86 -1.31
CA PRO A 188 15.62 16.72 -0.71
C PRO A 188 14.80 15.97 -1.74
N SER A 189 14.56 14.68 -1.49
CA SER A 189 13.72 13.89 -2.36
C SER A 189 12.32 14.52 -2.44
N PHE A 190 11.59 14.33 -3.55
CA PHE A 190 10.21 14.82 -3.66
C PHE A 190 9.28 14.18 -2.62
N ILE A 191 9.72 13.09 -1.97
CA ILE A 191 9.04 12.47 -0.82
C ILE A 191 9.02 13.43 0.38
N GLU A 192 10.15 14.11 0.65
CA GLU A 192 10.29 15.06 1.76
C GLU A 192 9.65 16.42 1.45
N THR A 193 9.63 16.77 0.19
CA THR A 193 8.93 17.95 -0.35
C THR A 193 7.55 17.64 -0.83
N ALA A 194 7.04 16.43 -0.51
CA ALA A 194 5.74 15.97 -0.98
C ALA A 194 4.71 17.06 -0.82
N SER A 195 4.49 17.68 -1.92
CA SER A 195 3.71 18.87 -2.13
C SER A 195 2.39 18.74 -1.44
N ASN A 196 1.92 19.82 -0.96
CA ASN A 196 0.62 19.92 -0.31
C ASN A 196 -0.47 19.30 -1.21
N ILE A 197 -0.72 18.00 -1.03
CA ILE A 197 -1.77 17.27 -1.76
C ILE A 197 -3.14 17.95 -1.61
N GLY A 198 -3.35 18.73 -0.54
CA GLY A 198 -4.52 19.56 -0.35
C GLY A 198 -4.72 20.59 -1.46
N VAL A 199 -3.66 20.98 -2.14
CA VAL A 199 -3.72 21.98 -3.23
C VAL A 199 -4.08 21.32 -4.56
N TRP A 200 -3.44 20.22 -4.91
CA TRP A 200 -3.57 19.59 -6.22
C TRP A 200 -4.41 18.31 -6.24
N GLY A 201 -4.59 17.65 -5.09
CA GLY A 201 -5.27 16.35 -5.01
C GLY A 201 -6.72 16.41 -5.49
N MET A 202 -7.52 17.38 -5.02
CA MET A 202 -8.90 17.53 -5.46
C MET A 202 -9.03 17.96 -6.94
N PRO A 203 -8.24 18.90 -7.46
CA PRO A 203 -8.17 19.17 -8.89
C PRO A 203 -7.85 17.94 -9.73
N LEU A 204 -6.86 17.13 -9.31
CA LEU A 204 -6.50 15.88 -9.99
C LEU A 204 -7.63 14.85 -9.95
N THR A 205 -8.26 14.66 -8.79
CA THR A 205 -9.44 13.79 -8.65
C THR A 205 -10.53 14.16 -9.65
N ARG A 206 -10.88 15.44 -9.76
CA ARG A 206 -11.90 15.91 -10.70
C ARG A 206 -11.49 15.70 -12.16
N LEU A 207 -10.24 16.00 -12.50
CA LEU A 207 -9.69 15.81 -13.84
C LEU A 207 -9.75 14.34 -14.25
N LEU A 208 -9.26 13.44 -13.41
CA LEU A 208 -9.27 12.01 -13.69
C LEU A 208 -10.68 11.42 -13.67
N ALA A 209 -11.55 11.84 -12.76
CA ALA A 209 -12.94 11.40 -12.75
C ALA A 209 -13.65 11.74 -14.06
N ALA A 210 -13.44 12.95 -14.58
CA ALA A 210 -14.00 13.37 -15.87
C ALA A 210 -13.45 12.56 -17.05
N GLN A 211 -12.15 12.24 -17.04
CA GLN A 211 -11.51 11.47 -18.11
C GLN A 211 -11.86 9.97 -18.09
N LEU A 212 -12.10 9.43 -16.91
CA LEU A 212 -12.41 7.99 -16.71
C LEU A 212 -13.91 7.72 -16.62
N ALA A 213 -14.74 8.76 -16.70
CA ALA A 213 -16.19 8.62 -16.64
C ALA A 213 -16.71 7.72 -17.76
N GLN A 214 -17.62 6.81 -17.38
CA GLN A 214 -18.37 5.97 -18.30
C GLN A 214 -19.86 6.08 -17.99
N ALA A 215 -20.72 5.79 -18.98
CA ALA A 215 -22.16 6.01 -18.87
C ALA A 215 -22.84 5.35 -17.65
N ASP A 216 -22.31 4.23 -17.20
CA ASP A 216 -22.91 3.43 -16.13
C ASP A 216 -22.02 3.23 -14.90
N VAL A 217 -20.84 3.84 -14.87
CA VAL A 217 -19.85 3.67 -13.78
C VAL A 217 -19.40 4.99 -13.23
N GLU A 218 -19.74 5.26 -12.00
CA GLU A 218 -19.17 6.37 -11.25
C GLU A 218 -17.79 5.95 -10.70
N VAL A 219 -16.75 6.71 -11.03
CA VAL A 219 -15.38 6.48 -10.59
C VAL A 219 -14.90 7.67 -9.80
N LEU A 220 -14.46 7.44 -8.56
CA LEU A 220 -13.81 8.44 -7.72
C LEU A 220 -12.32 8.07 -7.55
N PRO A 221 -11.41 8.64 -8.34
CA PRO A 221 -9.97 8.43 -8.18
C PRO A 221 -9.43 9.31 -7.06
N LEU A 222 -8.92 8.69 -6.01
CA LEU A 222 -8.30 9.34 -4.87
C LEU A 222 -6.78 9.25 -5.04
N ALA A 223 -6.13 10.36 -5.38
CA ALA A 223 -4.69 10.43 -5.51
C ALA A 223 -3.99 10.39 -4.14
N ARG A 224 -2.84 9.75 -4.09
CA ARG A 224 -1.89 9.82 -2.99
C ARG A 224 -0.63 10.55 -3.43
N PRO A 225 0.22 11.05 -2.50
CA PRO A 225 1.46 11.68 -2.90
C PRO A 225 2.30 10.79 -3.82
N PRO A 226 2.95 11.33 -4.85
CA PRO A 226 3.90 10.57 -5.66
C PRO A 226 5.11 10.18 -4.81
N LEU A 227 5.56 8.95 -4.99
CA LEU A 227 6.69 8.34 -4.29
C LEU A 227 7.58 7.60 -5.29
N ASP A 228 8.78 7.21 -4.90
CA ASP A 228 9.50 6.21 -5.67
C ASP A 228 8.65 4.94 -5.85
N VAL A 229 8.90 4.20 -6.93
CA VAL A 229 8.02 3.11 -7.36
C VAL A 229 7.78 2.08 -6.26
N LEU A 230 8.85 1.68 -5.53
CA LEU A 230 8.76 0.65 -4.50
C LEU A 230 7.97 1.15 -3.27
N ARG A 231 8.23 2.38 -2.82
CA ARG A 231 7.48 2.99 -1.70
C ARG A 231 6.04 3.30 -2.09
N ALA A 232 5.80 3.64 -3.35
CA ALA A 232 4.45 3.86 -3.86
C ALA A 232 3.57 2.61 -3.78
N CYS A 233 4.13 1.41 -4.03
CA CYS A 233 3.41 0.14 -3.86
C CYS A 233 2.93 -0.03 -2.43
N GLN A 234 3.81 0.15 -1.44
CA GLN A 234 3.46 0.03 -0.03
C GLN A 234 2.41 1.06 0.39
N ALA A 235 2.65 2.34 0.06
CA ALA A 235 1.73 3.41 0.41
C ALA A 235 0.37 3.25 -0.28
N GLY A 236 0.36 2.78 -1.52
CA GLY A 236 -0.85 2.50 -2.29
C GLY A 236 -1.66 1.35 -1.68
N ARG A 237 -1.01 0.23 -1.32
CA ARG A 237 -1.67 -0.89 -0.63
C ARG A 237 -2.32 -0.44 0.68
N PHE A 238 -1.58 0.28 1.51
CA PHE A 238 -2.12 0.81 2.76
C PHE A 238 -3.35 1.70 2.49
N ALA A 239 -3.24 2.61 1.51
CA ALA A 239 -4.34 3.51 1.17
C ALA A 239 -5.56 2.79 0.59
N GLN A 240 -5.36 1.71 -0.18
CA GLN A 240 -6.43 0.86 -0.67
C GLN A 240 -7.16 0.18 0.48
N LEU A 241 -6.42 -0.45 1.42
CA LEU A 241 -6.99 -1.14 2.57
C LEU A 241 -7.73 -0.16 3.51
N ASP A 242 -7.14 1.01 3.78
CA ASP A 242 -7.75 2.07 4.59
C ASP A 242 -9.07 2.55 3.96
N THR A 243 -9.09 2.78 2.65
CA THR A 243 -10.31 3.17 1.92
C THR A 243 -11.35 2.05 1.89
N ALA A 244 -10.92 0.81 1.65
CA ALA A 244 -11.81 -0.36 1.66
C ALA A 244 -12.42 -0.59 3.04
N PHE A 245 -11.62 -0.43 4.10
CA PHE A 245 -12.08 -0.52 5.47
C PHE A 245 -13.10 0.59 5.81
N SER A 246 -12.86 1.83 5.37
CA SER A 246 -13.79 2.94 5.55
C SER A 246 -15.15 2.67 4.91
N LEU A 247 -15.16 2.15 3.68
CA LEU A 247 -16.41 1.76 3.00
C LEU A 247 -17.10 0.58 3.70
N PHE A 248 -16.33 -0.43 4.07
CA PHE A 248 -16.84 -1.59 4.81
C PHE A 248 -17.53 -1.16 6.11
N MET A 249 -16.83 -0.37 6.95
CA MET A 249 -17.37 0.08 8.24
C MET A 249 -18.61 0.94 8.07
N SER A 250 -18.61 1.87 7.11
CA SER A 250 -19.79 2.71 6.83
C SER A 250 -21.02 1.87 6.47
N ASN A 251 -20.82 0.79 5.69
CA ASN A 251 -21.89 -0.11 5.32
C ASN A 251 -22.32 -1.03 6.46
N ALA A 252 -21.37 -1.61 7.20
CA ALA A 252 -21.64 -2.51 8.32
C ALA A 252 -22.40 -1.80 9.46
N VAL A 253 -21.93 -0.61 9.82
CA VAL A 253 -22.58 0.21 10.87
C VAL A 253 -24.01 0.60 10.47
N ARG A 254 -24.22 1.01 9.22
CA ARG A 254 -25.55 1.35 8.71
C ARG A 254 -26.52 0.17 8.81
N ARG A 255 -26.05 -1.03 8.40
CA ARG A 255 -26.86 -2.26 8.49
C ARG A 255 -27.20 -2.63 9.93
N GLN A 256 -26.20 -2.60 10.83
CA GLN A 256 -26.38 -2.97 12.22
C GLN A 256 -27.29 -2.01 12.98
N ARG A 257 -27.10 -0.70 12.85
CA ARG A 257 -27.96 0.30 13.51
C ARG A 257 -29.41 0.20 13.05
N GLY A 258 -29.63 -0.18 11.78
CA GLY A 258 -30.98 -0.41 11.25
C GLY A 258 -31.64 -1.69 11.76
N ALA A 259 -30.85 -2.70 12.14
CA ALA A 259 -31.35 -4.01 12.53
C ALA A 259 -31.37 -4.25 14.05
N THR A 260 -30.24 -3.93 14.74
CA THR A 260 -30.01 -4.36 16.13
C THR A 260 -29.40 -3.28 17.03
N GLY A 261 -29.21 -2.05 16.54
CA GLY A 261 -28.58 -0.96 17.32
C GLY A 261 -27.07 -0.86 17.09
N ASP A 262 -26.33 -0.31 18.06
CA ASP A 262 -24.89 -0.09 17.93
C ASP A 262 -24.13 -1.43 17.85
N PRO A 263 -23.16 -1.58 16.94
CA PRO A 263 -22.35 -2.79 16.82
C PRO A 263 -21.29 -2.88 17.92
N ALA A 264 -20.90 -4.12 18.24
CA ALA A 264 -19.66 -4.42 18.94
C ALA A 264 -18.57 -4.79 17.92
N VAL A 265 -17.36 -4.27 18.07
CA VAL A 265 -16.25 -4.56 17.17
C VAL A 265 -15.15 -5.32 17.91
N VAL A 266 -14.68 -6.39 17.30
CA VAL A 266 -13.56 -7.18 17.81
C VAL A 266 -12.40 -7.11 16.83
N ILE A 267 -11.23 -6.67 17.30
CA ILE A 267 -9.98 -6.63 16.54
C ILE A 267 -9.11 -7.79 17.01
N SER A 268 -8.60 -8.59 16.09
CA SER A 268 -7.77 -9.76 16.39
C SER A 268 -6.62 -9.91 15.39
N SER A 269 -5.47 -10.40 15.88
CA SER A 269 -4.35 -10.84 15.03
C SER A 269 -4.46 -12.33 14.79
N HIS A 270 -4.07 -12.78 13.60
CA HIS A 270 -4.16 -14.17 13.19
C HIS A 270 -2.81 -14.73 12.75
N ASP A 271 -2.66 -16.06 12.80
CA ASP A 271 -1.41 -16.77 12.50
C ASP A 271 -1.02 -16.75 11.01
N ASP A 272 -1.92 -16.33 10.13
CA ASP A 272 -1.65 -16.01 8.73
C ASP A 272 -1.09 -14.60 8.51
N GLY A 273 -0.86 -13.84 9.60
CA GLY A 273 -0.32 -12.49 9.54
C GLY A 273 -1.36 -11.41 9.28
N ASP A 274 -2.66 -11.72 9.33
CA ASP A 274 -3.72 -10.76 9.14
C ASP A 274 -4.19 -10.13 10.45
N ILE A 275 -4.64 -8.88 10.35
CA ILE A 275 -5.56 -8.30 11.32
C ILE A 275 -6.98 -8.50 10.81
N ARG A 276 -7.85 -8.98 11.67
CA ARG A 276 -9.27 -9.12 11.35
C ARG A 276 -10.13 -8.30 12.27
N ILE A 277 -11.10 -7.65 11.69
CA ILE A 277 -12.04 -6.78 12.36
C ILE A 277 -13.44 -7.40 12.20
N GLY A 278 -13.95 -8.02 13.26
CA GLY A 278 -15.30 -8.57 13.31
C GLY A 278 -16.29 -7.51 13.80
N VAL A 279 -17.37 -7.30 13.04
CA VAL A 279 -18.50 -6.48 13.44
C VAL A 279 -19.60 -7.41 13.94
N ASN A 280 -19.92 -7.33 15.23
CA ASN A 280 -20.82 -8.24 15.92
C ASN A 280 -22.08 -7.52 16.36
N SER A 281 -23.19 -8.25 16.41
CA SER A 281 -24.39 -7.78 17.09
C SER A 281 -24.14 -7.64 18.58
N GLN A 282 -24.55 -6.53 19.16
CA GLN A 282 -24.38 -6.27 20.58
C GLN A 282 -25.22 -7.20 21.46
N PHE A 283 -26.36 -7.72 20.94
CA PHE A 283 -27.34 -8.47 21.72
C PHE A 283 -27.04 -9.96 21.84
N ASP A 284 -26.58 -10.58 20.78
CA ASP A 284 -26.41 -12.04 20.70
C ASP A 284 -24.99 -12.49 20.35
N ASP A 285 -24.07 -11.53 20.26
CA ASP A 285 -22.64 -11.77 19.90
C ASP A 285 -22.48 -12.59 18.60
N THR A 286 -23.44 -12.45 17.66
CA THR A 286 -23.32 -13.05 16.34
C THR A 286 -22.47 -12.18 15.43
N LEU A 287 -21.60 -12.82 14.64
CA LEU A 287 -20.84 -12.12 13.61
C LEU A 287 -21.80 -11.66 12.51
N ALA A 288 -21.89 -10.34 12.36
CA ALA A 288 -22.71 -9.75 11.32
C ALA A 288 -21.90 -9.53 10.03
N ASP A 289 -20.61 -9.17 10.19
CA ASP A 289 -19.72 -8.88 9.06
C ASP A 289 -18.26 -8.93 9.52
N GLY A 290 -17.32 -9.06 8.58
CA GLY A 290 -15.90 -9.11 8.89
C GLY A 290 -15.02 -8.49 7.82
N PHE A 291 -13.99 -7.77 8.26
CA PHE A 291 -12.97 -7.20 7.38
C PHE A 291 -11.61 -7.86 7.65
N ARG A 292 -10.91 -8.17 6.56
CA ARG A 292 -9.56 -8.73 6.60
C ARG A 292 -8.56 -7.67 6.16
N TRP A 293 -7.59 -7.38 7.02
CA TRP A 293 -6.46 -6.49 6.73
C TRP A 293 -5.18 -7.31 6.68
N PRO A 294 -4.74 -7.73 5.48
CA PRO A 294 -3.49 -8.48 5.33
C PRO A 294 -2.30 -7.55 5.60
N LEU A 295 -1.42 -7.97 6.53
CA LEU A 295 -0.22 -7.21 6.87
C LEU A 295 0.91 -7.51 5.89
N HIS A 296 1.56 -6.45 5.42
CA HIS A 296 2.82 -6.53 4.71
C HIS A 296 4.00 -6.42 5.72
N PRO A 297 5.16 -7.06 5.45
CA PRO A 297 6.34 -6.96 6.32
C PRO A 297 6.82 -5.54 6.63
N LEU A 298 6.46 -4.57 5.80
CA LEU A 298 6.79 -3.15 6.00
C LEU A 298 5.70 -2.37 6.73
N ASP A 299 4.55 -2.98 7.02
CA ASP A 299 3.48 -2.27 7.70
C ASP A 299 3.86 -2.00 9.14
N ASP A 300 3.73 -0.74 9.53
CA ASP A 300 3.80 -0.34 10.91
C ASP A 300 2.47 -0.66 11.60
N MET A 301 2.51 -1.61 12.53
CA MET A 301 1.33 -2.05 13.29
C MET A 301 0.65 -0.88 14.00
N SER A 302 1.42 0.06 14.57
CA SER A 302 0.84 1.22 15.23
C SER A 302 0.02 2.05 14.26
N ARG A 303 0.53 2.28 13.06
CA ARG A 303 -0.18 3.02 12.01
C ARG A 303 -1.47 2.31 11.57
N VAL A 304 -1.44 0.98 11.45
CA VAL A 304 -2.66 0.21 11.11
C VAL A 304 -3.69 0.33 12.22
N LEU A 305 -3.27 0.18 13.49
CA LEU A 305 -4.17 0.31 14.63
C LEU A 305 -4.72 1.73 14.81
N ASP A 306 -3.92 2.75 14.52
CA ASP A 306 -4.35 4.15 14.55
C ASP A 306 -5.40 4.40 13.46
N ALA A 307 -5.20 3.90 12.25
CA ALA A 307 -6.18 4.01 11.17
C ALA A 307 -7.50 3.32 11.53
N VAL A 308 -7.42 2.08 12.05
CA VAL A 308 -8.61 1.33 12.50
C VAL A 308 -9.32 2.07 13.64
N SER A 309 -8.58 2.48 14.67
CA SER A 309 -9.14 3.17 15.84
C SER A 309 -9.75 4.52 15.49
N GLY A 310 -9.08 5.29 14.63
CA GLY A 310 -9.57 6.58 14.15
C GLY A 310 -10.92 6.44 13.45
N LEU A 311 -11.03 5.48 12.53
CA LEU A 311 -12.27 5.23 11.80
C LEU A 311 -13.40 4.72 12.71
N LEU A 312 -13.09 3.84 13.68
CA LEU A 312 -14.09 3.38 14.64
C LEU A 312 -14.63 4.55 15.47
N ALA A 313 -13.76 5.48 15.87
CA ALA A 313 -14.17 6.70 16.58
C ALA A 313 -15.05 7.60 15.68
N GLU A 314 -14.71 7.80 14.41
CA GLU A 314 -15.53 8.53 13.45
C GLU A 314 -16.91 7.89 13.28
N CYS A 315 -16.96 6.56 13.25
CA CYS A 315 -18.20 5.80 13.21
C CYS A 315 -18.96 5.81 14.56
N ARG A 316 -18.43 6.43 15.60
CA ARG A 316 -18.98 6.47 16.97
C ARG A 316 -19.19 5.07 17.54
N ILE A 317 -18.27 4.16 17.34
CA ILE A 317 -18.29 2.81 17.92
C ILE A 317 -17.53 2.86 19.24
N ASN A 318 -18.25 2.63 20.35
CA ASN A 318 -17.68 2.67 21.69
C ASN A 318 -17.35 1.28 22.25
N ASN A 319 -17.99 0.23 21.74
CA ASN A 319 -17.74 -1.16 22.17
C ASN A 319 -16.70 -1.81 21.26
N VAL A 320 -15.43 -1.57 21.57
CA VAL A 320 -14.27 -2.14 20.84
C VAL A 320 -13.48 -3.02 21.78
N GLN A 321 -13.25 -4.25 21.37
CA GLN A 321 -12.43 -5.22 22.10
C GLN A 321 -11.27 -5.68 21.25
N CYS A 322 -10.12 -5.96 21.88
CA CYS A 322 -8.95 -6.49 21.21
C CYS A 322 -8.57 -7.85 21.79
N ALA A 323 -8.35 -8.83 20.93
CA ALA A 323 -7.79 -10.09 21.35
C ALA A 323 -6.32 -9.87 21.76
N GLY A 324 -5.97 -10.29 22.98
CA GLY A 324 -4.61 -10.17 23.52
C GLY A 324 -3.64 -11.25 23.03
N GLN A 325 -4.09 -12.15 22.16
CA GLN A 325 -3.32 -13.28 21.64
C GLN A 325 -3.54 -13.45 20.15
N VAL A 326 -2.60 -14.13 19.49
CA VAL A 326 -2.74 -14.53 18.08
C VAL A 326 -3.72 -15.70 18.00
N LEU A 327 -4.71 -15.57 17.12
CA LEU A 327 -5.75 -16.56 16.91
C LEU A 327 -5.49 -17.37 15.63
N PRO A 328 -6.07 -18.57 15.49
CA PRO A 328 -6.01 -19.32 14.24
C PRO A 328 -6.64 -18.56 13.08
N ALA A 329 -6.11 -18.72 11.88
CA ALA A 329 -6.66 -18.12 10.66
C ALA A 329 -8.00 -18.74 10.25
N LEU A 330 -8.18 -20.02 10.54
CA LEU A 330 -9.37 -20.77 10.16
C LEU A 330 -10.08 -21.32 11.40
N ASP A 331 -11.41 -21.40 11.30
CA ASP A 331 -12.21 -22.09 12.31
C ASP A 331 -12.11 -23.64 12.16
N ALA A 332 -12.80 -24.36 13.03
CA ALA A 332 -12.82 -25.82 13.00
C ALA A 332 -13.40 -26.41 11.71
N GLN A 333 -14.09 -25.63 10.92
CA GLN A 333 -14.67 -25.98 9.63
C GLN A 333 -13.81 -25.55 8.43
N GLY A 334 -12.63 -24.96 8.67
CA GLY A 334 -11.72 -24.47 7.64
C GLY A 334 -12.16 -23.16 6.97
N LYS A 335 -13.07 -22.42 7.60
CA LYS A 335 -13.50 -21.09 7.14
C LYS A 335 -12.69 -19.98 7.80
N VAL A 336 -12.58 -18.85 7.12
CA VAL A 336 -11.96 -17.65 7.68
C VAL A 336 -12.63 -17.29 9.00
N TRP A 337 -11.85 -17.23 10.07
CA TRP A 337 -12.38 -17.00 11.41
C TRP A 337 -12.28 -15.53 11.79
N TYR A 338 -13.37 -14.98 12.28
CA TYR A 338 -13.45 -13.66 12.90
C TYR A 338 -13.82 -13.84 14.36
N ALA A 339 -13.02 -13.26 15.26
CA ALA A 339 -13.25 -13.37 16.70
C ALA A 339 -14.51 -12.62 17.12
N ARG A 340 -15.22 -13.17 18.11
CA ARG A 340 -16.35 -12.55 18.79
C ARG A 340 -15.96 -12.23 20.23
N ALA A 341 -16.71 -11.38 20.92
CA ALA A 341 -16.43 -10.97 22.30
C ALA A 341 -16.26 -12.18 23.26
N ARG A 342 -17.11 -13.19 23.12
CA ARG A 342 -17.06 -14.43 23.91
C ARG A 342 -15.78 -15.26 23.64
N ASP A 343 -15.25 -15.22 22.45
CA ASP A 343 -14.07 -15.99 22.07
C ASP A 343 -12.81 -15.42 22.76
N ILE A 344 -12.78 -14.10 23.00
CA ILE A 344 -11.70 -13.43 23.73
C ILE A 344 -11.71 -13.82 25.22
N GLY A 345 -12.87 -13.84 25.86
CA GLY A 345 -13.01 -14.22 27.26
C GLY A 345 -12.64 -15.68 27.53
N ALA A 346 -12.99 -16.60 26.64
CA ALA A 346 -12.68 -18.02 26.75
C ALA A 346 -11.17 -18.33 26.58
N ALA A 347 -10.49 -17.57 25.72
CA ALA A 347 -9.07 -17.76 25.44
C ALA A 347 -8.17 -17.31 26.61
N ALA A 348 -8.59 -16.31 27.39
CA ALA A 348 -7.91 -15.88 28.60
C ALA A 348 -7.99 -16.92 29.73
N ALA A 349 -8.95 -17.84 29.67
CA ALA A 349 -9.19 -18.90 30.66
C ALA A 349 -8.51 -20.25 30.32
N ALA A 350 -7.92 -20.40 29.13
CA ALA A 350 -7.23 -21.62 28.75
C ALA A 350 -5.85 -21.69 29.42
N PRO A 351 -5.54 -22.73 30.22
CA PRO A 351 -4.22 -22.86 30.82
C PRO A 351 -3.17 -23.05 29.73
N SER A 352 -2.11 -22.24 29.81
CA SER A 352 -0.92 -22.37 28.95
C SER A 352 -0.39 -23.83 29.07
N ARG A 353 -0.60 -24.62 28.05
CA ARG A 353 0.08 -25.90 27.90
C ARG A 353 1.53 -25.60 27.50
N HIS A 354 2.41 -25.80 28.51
CA HIS A 354 3.87 -25.82 28.34
C HIS A 354 4.32 -26.98 27.45
#